data_af34fca790a6e60bba3c4cfa8758af5f
#
_entry.id   af34fca790a6e60bba3c4cfa8758af5f
#
_cell.length_a   1.000
_cell.length_b   1.000
_cell.length_c   1.000
_cell.angle_alpha   90.00
_cell.angle_beta   90.00
_cell.angle_gamma   90.00
#
_symmetry.space_group_name_H-M   'P 1'
#
loop_
_entity.id
_entity.type
_entity.pdbx_description
1 polymer ?
#
loop_
_entity_poly.entity_id
_entity_poly.type
_entity_poly.pdbx_seq_one_letter_code
_entity_poly.pdbx_strand_id
1 'polypeptide(L)'
;MARFALSQRLNAVVNGSIIQVAASATAFVPDPLWAGIETTLTSSGITVLTSDYDEAAVIVTNSTTQSINDSTDTLVTWNTEPTNGDIRAFHSTSSLTGRLTVPAGYDGLYMGFAYIQFPANSVGRRQVTVYVDGTATALGGLTALNAVNSLHVCVPFGGVLTAGQYVECKAFQSSTAAMNITPERFFMSRVQRI
;
A
#
# COMPACT_ATOMS: atom_id res chain seq x y z
N MET A 1 -7.09 15.46 0.50
CA MET A 1 -7.36 16.72 -0.25
C MET A 1 -7.62 16.36 -1.71
N ALA A 2 -8.89 16.35 -2.13
CA ALA A 2 -9.25 15.96 -3.50
C ALA A 2 -8.98 17.11 -4.47
N ARG A 3 -8.30 16.83 -5.58
CA ARG A 3 -8.11 17.79 -6.69
C ARG A 3 -9.10 17.45 -7.81
N PHE A 4 -9.95 18.37 -8.17
CA PHE A 4 -10.82 18.24 -9.33
C PHE A 4 -10.29 19.11 -10.46
N ALA A 5 -10.06 18.51 -11.62
CA ALA A 5 -9.94 19.24 -12.88
C ALA A 5 -11.27 19.09 -13.63
N LEU A 6 -12.14 20.06 -13.56
CA LEU A 6 -13.34 20.13 -14.38
C LEU A 6 -12.94 20.66 -15.76
N SER A 7 -12.86 19.78 -16.74
CA SER A 7 -12.60 20.16 -18.15
C SER A 7 -13.85 20.65 -18.90
N GLN A 8 -15.05 20.58 -18.29
CA GLN A 8 -16.31 21.02 -18.90
C GLN A 8 -17.22 21.70 -17.87
N ARG A 9 -18.04 22.62 -18.31
CA ARG A 9 -19.08 23.25 -17.49
C ARG A 9 -20.09 22.18 -17.08
N LEU A 10 -20.17 21.87 -15.81
CA LEU A 10 -21.25 21.07 -15.27
C LEU A 10 -22.42 21.98 -14.95
N ASN A 11 -23.51 21.84 -15.67
CA ASN A 11 -24.77 22.48 -15.34
C ASN A 11 -25.60 21.47 -14.54
N ALA A 12 -25.69 21.64 -13.23
CA ALA A 12 -26.57 20.84 -12.38
C ALA A 12 -27.79 21.67 -12.00
N VAL A 13 -28.99 21.12 -12.16
CA VAL A 13 -30.22 21.72 -11.66
C VAL A 13 -30.53 21.12 -10.30
N VAL A 14 -30.35 21.87 -9.24
CA VAL A 14 -30.69 21.47 -7.88
C VAL A 14 -31.81 22.33 -7.38
N ASN A 15 -32.95 21.74 -7.01
CA ASN A 15 -34.16 22.47 -6.58
C ASN A 15 -34.60 23.58 -7.53
N GLY A 16 -34.53 23.33 -8.84
CA GLY A 16 -34.94 24.32 -9.86
C GLY A 16 -33.91 25.43 -10.12
N SER A 17 -32.78 25.44 -9.44
CA SER A 17 -31.69 26.39 -9.64
C SER A 17 -30.56 25.76 -10.46
N ILE A 18 -30.06 26.47 -11.46
CA ILE A 18 -28.91 26.05 -12.24
C ILE A 18 -27.66 26.42 -11.46
N ILE A 19 -26.93 25.42 -10.99
CA ILE A 19 -25.59 25.61 -10.40
C ILE A 19 -24.57 25.49 -11.53
N GLN A 20 -23.96 26.61 -11.90
CA GLN A 20 -22.84 26.62 -12.85
C GLN A 20 -21.54 26.52 -12.08
N VAL A 21 -20.84 25.41 -12.24
CA VAL A 21 -19.46 25.27 -11.78
C VAL A 21 -18.54 25.69 -12.92
N ALA A 22 -17.81 26.79 -12.74
CA ALA A 22 -16.93 27.34 -13.76
C ALA A 22 -15.82 26.35 -14.13
N ALA A 23 -15.59 26.18 -15.43
CA ALA A 23 -14.67 25.17 -16.01
C ALA A 23 -13.16 25.39 -15.71
N SER A 24 -12.79 26.39 -14.94
CA SER A 24 -11.38 26.76 -14.74
C SER A 24 -10.93 26.83 -13.28
N ALA A 25 -11.76 26.44 -12.33
CA ALA A 25 -11.37 26.51 -10.93
C ALA A 25 -10.89 25.12 -10.48
N THR A 26 -9.60 25.01 -10.20
CA THR A 26 -9.10 23.95 -9.32
C THR A 26 -9.57 24.31 -7.91
N ALA A 27 -10.79 23.95 -7.57
CA ALA A 27 -11.31 24.21 -6.24
C ALA A 27 -10.81 23.10 -5.29
N PHE A 28 -10.02 23.48 -4.29
CA PHE A 28 -9.78 22.65 -3.14
C PHE A 28 -11.03 22.68 -2.25
N VAL A 29 -11.83 21.63 -2.29
CA VAL A 29 -12.95 21.47 -1.37
C VAL A 29 -12.44 20.62 -0.19
N PRO A 30 -12.49 21.12 1.05
CA PRO A 30 -12.20 20.30 2.23
C PRO A 30 -13.16 19.11 2.29
N ASP A 31 -12.69 17.94 2.68
CA ASP A 31 -13.47 16.69 2.73
C ASP A 31 -14.87 16.80 3.36
N PRO A 32 -15.09 17.54 4.47
CA PRO A 32 -16.42 17.68 5.05
C PRO A 32 -17.40 18.44 4.18
N LEU A 33 -16.92 19.44 3.40
CA LEU A 33 -17.76 20.22 2.50
C LEU A 33 -18.13 19.41 1.25
N TRP A 34 -17.20 18.59 0.79
CA TRP A 34 -17.44 17.70 -0.35
C TRP A 34 -18.49 16.62 -0.04
N ALA A 35 -18.40 15.97 1.12
CA ALA A 35 -19.39 15.00 1.55
C ALA A 35 -20.80 15.58 1.60
N GLY A 36 -20.95 16.85 2.02
CA GLY A 36 -22.22 17.56 1.99
C GLY A 36 -22.75 17.82 0.58
N ILE A 37 -21.88 18.19 -0.35
CA ILE A 37 -22.23 18.41 -1.77
C ILE A 37 -22.60 17.08 -2.44
N GLU A 38 -21.85 16.03 -2.23
CA GLU A 38 -22.11 14.69 -2.76
C GLU A 38 -23.47 14.15 -2.31
N THR A 39 -23.77 14.25 -1.01
CA THR A 39 -25.08 13.85 -0.47
C THR A 39 -26.21 14.63 -1.10
N THR A 40 -26.06 15.94 -1.28
CA THR A 40 -27.09 16.79 -1.89
C THR A 40 -27.32 16.45 -3.37
N LEU A 41 -26.27 16.23 -4.14
CA LEU A 41 -26.34 15.87 -5.55
C LEU A 41 -26.96 14.49 -5.74
N THR A 42 -26.57 13.51 -4.95
CA THR A 42 -27.10 12.13 -5.00
C THR A 42 -28.59 12.09 -4.63
N SER A 43 -29.01 12.84 -3.60
CA SER A 43 -30.43 12.96 -3.23
C SER A 43 -31.30 13.61 -4.31
N SER A 44 -30.70 14.38 -5.22
CA SER A 44 -31.33 15.00 -6.38
C SER A 44 -31.32 14.11 -7.63
N GLY A 45 -30.91 12.86 -7.53
CA GLY A 45 -30.85 11.90 -8.64
C GLY A 45 -29.70 12.16 -9.64
N ILE A 46 -28.74 12.99 -9.26
CA ILE A 46 -27.54 13.23 -10.05
C ILE A 46 -26.50 12.21 -9.63
N THR A 47 -26.06 11.35 -10.56
CA THR A 47 -24.92 10.47 -10.32
C THR A 47 -23.65 11.33 -10.30
N VAL A 48 -23.10 11.52 -9.12
CA VAL A 48 -21.77 12.14 -8.97
C VAL A 48 -20.76 11.06 -9.31
N LEU A 49 -20.11 11.19 -10.46
CA LEU A 49 -18.90 10.43 -10.72
C LEU A 49 -17.81 11.09 -9.88
N THR A 50 -17.68 10.66 -8.64
CA THR A 50 -16.47 10.91 -7.89
C THR A 50 -15.36 10.19 -8.65
N SER A 51 -14.40 10.94 -9.17
CA SER A 51 -13.11 10.32 -9.47
C SER A 51 -12.58 9.88 -8.11
N ASP A 52 -12.78 8.60 -7.80
CA ASP A 52 -12.26 7.98 -6.58
C ASP A 52 -10.74 8.02 -6.61
N TYR A 53 -10.17 9.18 -6.31
CA TYR A 53 -8.87 9.25 -5.70
C TYR A 53 -9.07 8.83 -4.24
N ASP A 54 -9.59 7.63 -4.10
CA ASP A 54 -9.61 6.96 -2.84
C ASP A 54 -8.17 6.53 -2.60
N GLU A 55 -7.49 7.26 -1.71
CA GLU A 55 -6.11 7.00 -1.33
C GLU A 55 -6.00 5.67 -0.57
N ALA A 56 -6.40 4.58 -1.24
CA ALA A 56 -6.25 3.24 -0.72
C ALA A 56 -4.80 2.80 -0.88
N ALA A 57 -3.94 3.37 -0.05
CA ALA A 57 -2.53 3.07 -0.01
C ALA A 57 -2.07 2.89 1.43
N VAL A 58 -1.08 2.02 1.60
CA VAL A 58 -0.40 1.80 2.87
C VAL A 58 1.09 1.73 2.65
N ILE A 59 1.82 2.36 3.57
CA ILE A 59 3.27 2.26 3.66
C ILE A 59 3.63 2.00 5.12
N VAL A 60 4.41 0.96 5.34
CA VAL A 60 4.91 0.58 6.65
C VAL A 60 6.42 0.42 6.62
N THR A 61 7.04 0.63 7.77
CA THR A 61 8.47 0.50 7.98
C THR A 61 8.74 -0.28 9.27
N ASN A 62 10.00 -0.58 9.52
CA ASN A 62 10.42 -1.09 10.82
C ASN A 62 11.47 -0.15 11.40
N SER A 63 11.27 0.31 12.62
CA SER A 63 12.21 1.19 13.32
C SER A 63 13.42 0.44 13.91
N THR A 64 13.39 -0.91 13.87
CA THR A 64 14.42 -1.77 14.43
C THR A 64 14.81 -2.88 13.44
N THR A 65 15.97 -3.49 13.65
CA THR A 65 16.34 -4.69 12.90
C THR A 65 15.54 -5.89 13.39
N GLN A 66 15.35 -6.87 12.49
CA GLN A 66 14.73 -8.16 12.80
C GLN A 66 15.73 -9.30 12.58
N SER A 67 15.87 -10.18 13.58
CA SER A 67 16.69 -11.38 13.43
C SER A 67 15.95 -12.43 12.62
N ILE A 68 16.64 -13.02 11.64
CA ILE A 68 16.14 -14.15 10.84
C ILE A 68 17.12 -15.32 10.95
N ASN A 69 16.58 -16.52 11.14
CA ASN A 69 17.39 -17.72 11.28
C ASN A 69 17.99 -18.17 9.94
N ASP A 70 19.09 -18.93 10.04
CA ASP A 70 19.67 -19.58 8.88
C ASP A 70 18.72 -20.60 8.26
N SER A 71 18.67 -20.62 6.93
CA SER A 71 17.94 -21.60 6.12
C SER A 71 16.44 -21.72 6.47
N THR A 72 15.83 -20.62 6.95
CA THR A 72 14.43 -20.57 7.37
C THR A 72 13.71 -19.37 6.78
N ASP A 73 12.54 -19.60 6.16
CA ASP A 73 11.65 -18.50 5.75
C ASP A 73 11.05 -17.84 6.98
N THR A 74 11.39 -16.60 7.22
CA THR A 74 10.94 -15.83 8.38
C THR A 74 10.01 -14.71 7.95
N LEU A 75 8.79 -14.67 8.53
CA LEU A 75 7.85 -13.57 8.30
C LEU A 75 8.49 -12.24 8.73
N VAL A 76 8.47 -11.26 7.83
CA VAL A 76 8.91 -9.91 8.16
C VAL A 76 7.79 -9.16 8.86
N THR A 77 8.12 -8.50 9.97
CA THR A 77 7.17 -7.72 10.76
C THR A 77 7.45 -6.23 10.59
N TRP A 78 6.39 -5.43 10.72
CA TRP A 78 6.41 -3.99 10.54
C TRP A 78 5.82 -3.34 11.78
N ASN A 79 6.51 -2.39 12.38
CA ASN A 79 6.12 -1.80 13.66
C ASN A 79 5.84 -0.30 13.59
N THR A 80 6.00 0.30 12.42
CA THR A 80 5.91 1.75 12.27
C THR A 80 5.12 2.12 11.02
N GLU A 81 4.17 3.01 11.19
CA GLU A 81 3.42 3.66 10.13
C GLU A 81 3.85 5.13 10.08
N PRO A 82 4.45 5.62 8.98
CA PRO A 82 4.70 7.04 8.81
C PRO A 82 3.39 7.84 8.91
N THR A 83 3.47 9.11 9.25
CA THR A 83 2.30 10.00 9.30
C THR A 83 1.52 9.92 7.97
N ASN A 84 0.23 9.58 8.06
CA ASN A 84 -0.65 9.30 6.91
C ASN A 84 -0.20 8.10 6.04
N GLY A 85 0.63 7.22 6.57
CA GLY A 85 1.10 6.03 5.87
C GLY A 85 0.04 4.93 5.74
N ASP A 86 -0.96 4.91 6.61
CA ASP A 86 -2.11 4.00 6.56
C ASP A 86 -3.39 4.69 7.07
N ILE A 87 -4.06 5.42 6.20
CA ILE A 87 -5.30 6.14 6.55
C ILE A 87 -6.55 5.28 6.46
N ARG A 88 -6.43 4.03 5.99
CA ARG A 88 -7.56 3.13 5.75
C ARG A 88 -7.48 1.82 6.53
N ALA A 89 -6.55 1.70 7.46
CA ALA A 89 -6.35 0.53 8.32
C ALA A 89 -6.05 -0.78 7.55
N PHE A 90 -5.15 -0.71 6.58
CA PHE A 90 -4.59 -1.90 5.94
C PHE A 90 -3.65 -2.69 6.84
N HIS A 91 -3.04 -2.02 7.82
CA HIS A 91 -2.03 -2.58 8.70
C HIS A 91 -2.38 -2.37 10.17
N SER A 92 -1.76 -3.16 11.04
CA SER A 92 -1.82 -2.97 12.49
C SER A 92 -0.43 -3.14 13.09
N THR A 93 0.00 -2.17 13.87
CA THR A 93 1.28 -2.20 14.57
C THR A 93 1.27 -3.08 15.83
N SER A 94 0.10 -3.60 16.23
CA SER A 94 -0.08 -4.39 17.47
C SER A 94 -0.50 -5.84 17.24
N SER A 95 -1.14 -6.16 16.10
CA SER A 95 -1.62 -7.50 15.79
C SER A 95 -1.40 -7.81 14.32
N LEU A 96 -0.97 -9.05 14.00
CA LEU A 96 -0.68 -9.48 12.63
C LEU A 96 0.27 -8.52 11.89
N THR A 97 1.26 -8.03 12.61
CA THR A 97 2.16 -6.94 12.17
C THR A 97 2.96 -7.23 10.90
N GLY A 98 2.94 -8.46 10.39
CA GLY A 98 3.56 -8.85 9.12
C GLY A 98 2.67 -8.69 7.89
N ARG A 99 1.42 -8.20 8.03
CA ARG A 99 0.40 -8.22 6.97
C ARG A 99 -0.09 -6.84 6.60
N LEU A 100 -0.36 -6.67 5.30
CA LEU A 100 -1.20 -5.60 4.78
C LEU A 100 -2.52 -6.24 4.33
N THR A 101 -3.61 -5.95 5.02
CA THR A 101 -4.93 -6.56 4.79
C THR A 101 -5.85 -5.58 4.10
N VAL A 102 -6.52 -5.99 3.04
CA VAL A 102 -7.48 -5.14 2.32
C VAL A 102 -8.73 -4.92 3.17
N PRO A 103 -9.06 -3.68 3.55
CA PRO A 103 -10.26 -3.39 4.32
C PRO A 103 -11.54 -3.59 3.51
N ALA A 104 -12.69 -3.69 4.19
CA ALA A 104 -13.99 -3.77 3.54
C ALA A 104 -14.27 -2.54 2.66
N GLY A 105 -14.75 -2.77 1.43
CA GLY A 105 -15.03 -1.70 0.44
C GLY A 105 -13.81 -1.25 -0.37
N TYR A 106 -12.65 -1.90 -0.18
CA TYR A 106 -11.42 -1.56 -0.88
C TYR A 106 -10.97 -2.62 -1.89
N ASP A 107 -11.90 -3.41 -2.42
CA ASP A 107 -11.61 -4.35 -3.50
C ASP A 107 -11.00 -3.63 -4.70
N GLY A 108 -10.01 -4.26 -5.37
CA GLY A 108 -9.37 -3.60 -6.49
C GLY A 108 -8.12 -4.29 -7.02
N LEU A 109 -7.55 -3.68 -8.06
CA LEU A 109 -6.22 -4.01 -8.55
C LEU A 109 -5.19 -3.25 -7.70
N TYR A 110 -4.27 -3.98 -7.11
CA TYR A 110 -3.20 -3.45 -6.27
C TYR A 110 -1.85 -3.61 -6.91
N MET A 111 -0.95 -2.69 -6.60
CA MET A 111 0.48 -2.78 -6.86
C MET A 111 1.26 -2.39 -5.60
N GLY A 112 2.42 -3.00 -5.42
CA GLY A 112 3.24 -2.72 -4.25
C GLY A 112 4.63 -3.31 -4.36
N PHE A 113 5.41 -3.16 -3.29
CA PHE A 113 6.73 -3.77 -3.17
C PHE A 113 7.12 -3.98 -1.70
N ALA A 114 7.95 -5.01 -1.47
CA ALA A 114 8.68 -5.21 -0.24
C ALA A 114 10.16 -4.83 -0.46
N TYR A 115 10.74 -4.03 0.44
CA TYR A 115 12.12 -3.58 0.36
C TYR A 115 12.86 -3.86 1.66
N ILE A 116 13.87 -4.72 1.60
CA ILE A 116 14.58 -5.25 2.75
C ILE A 116 16.08 -5.18 2.53
N GLN A 117 16.80 -4.67 3.51
CA GLN A 117 18.26 -4.66 3.55
C GLN A 117 18.77 -5.86 4.35
N PHE A 118 19.67 -6.61 3.75
CA PHE A 118 20.49 -7.63 4.42
C PHE A 118 21.88 -7.06 4.71
N PRO A 119 22.48 -7.37 5.87
CA PRO A 119 23.84 -6.93 6.16
C PRO A 119 24.87 -7.61 5.25
N ALA A 120 26.04 -7.02 5.17
CA ALA A 120 27.16 -7.57 4.42
C ALA A 120 27.52 -8.98 4.91
N ASN A 121 27.54 -9.94 4.01
CA ASN A 121 27.95 -11.32 4.25
C ASN A 121 28.13 -12.03 2.90
N SER A 122 29.26 -12.67 2.68
CA SER A 122 29.63 -13.32 1.40
C SER A 122 29.14 -14.79 1.29
N VAL A 123 28.48 -15.32 2.32
CA VAL A 123 28.09 -16.74 2.36
C VAL A 123 26.60 -16.88 2.07
N GLY A 124 26.23 -17.83 1.22
CA GLY A 124 24.87 -18.24 0.94
C GLY A 124 24.06 -17.25 0.12
N ARG A 125 22.75 -17.39 0.10
CA ARG A 125 21.84 -16.53 -0.64
C ARG A 125 20.94 -15.70 0.29
N ARG A 126 20.41 -14.63 -0.26
CA ARG A 126 19.39 -13.77 0.35
C ARG A 126 18.18 -13.75 -0.57
N GLN A 127 16.99 -13.83 0.02
CA GLN A 127 15.76 -13.91 -0.72
C GLN A 127 14.64 -13.23 0.04
N VAL A 128 13.78 -12.54 -0.68
CA VAL A 128 12.49 -12.04 -0.17
C VAL A 128 11.40 -12.62 -1.07
N THR A 129 10.36 -13.15 -0.46
CA THR A 129 9.20 -13.71 -1.16
C THR A 129 7.95 -13.00 -0.67
N VAL A 130 7.14 -12.50 -1.60
CA VAL A 130 5.82 -11.92 -1.30
C VAL A 130 4.75 -13.00 -1.44
N TYR A 131 3.84 -13.03 -0.49
CA TYR A 131 2.73 -13.97 -0.40
C TYR A 131 1.40 -13.20 -0.41
N VAL A 132 0.41 -13.76 -1.10
CA VAL A 132 -1.00 -13.34 -1.00
C VAL A 132 -1.77 -14.50 -0.38
N ASP A 133 -2.46 -14.27 0.72
CA ASP A 133 -3.19 -15.29 1.49
C ASP A 133 -2.37 -16.56 1.74
N GLY A 134 -1.11 -16.39 2.08
CA GLY A 134 -0.18 -17.50 2.33
C GLY A 134 0.37 -18.19 1.08
N THR A 135 -0.03 -17.78 -0.13
CA THR A 135 0.50 -18.32 -1.39
C THR A 135 1.60 -17.42 -1.94
N ALA A 136 2.77 -17.98 -2.25
CA ALA A 136 3.89 -17.24 -2.83
C ALA A 136 3.52 -16.72 -4.23
N THR A 137 3.63 -15.41 -4.45
CA THR A 137 3.24 -14.73 -5.70
C THR A 137 4.39 -14.02 -6.39
N ALA A 138 5.36 -13.52 -5.63
CA ALA A 138 6.52 -12.82 -6.18
C ALA A 138 7.79 -13.15 -5.39
N LEU A 139 8.87 -13.32 -6.09
CA LEU A 139 10.16 -13.72 -5.56
C LEU A 139 11.26 -12.78 -6.05
N GLY A 140 12.03 -12.24 -5.12
CA GLY A 140 13.29 -11.56 -5.38
C GLY A 140 14.40 -12.18 -4.53
N GLY A 141 15.56 -12.34 -5.12
CA GLY A 141 16.68 -12.89 -4.38
C GLY A 141 18.00 -12.78 -5.13
N LEU A 142 19.06 -12.75 -4.37
CA LEU A 142 20.42 -12.74 -4.89
C LEU A 142 21.30 -13.67 -4.06
N THR A 143 22.27 -14.27 -4.71
CA THR A 143 23.38 -14.90 -3.99
C THR A 143 24.29 -13.80 -3.46
N ALA A 144 24.73 -13.90 -2.22
CA ALA A 144 25.64 -12.92 -1.64
C ALA A 144 26.99 -12.95 -2.38
N LEU A 145 27.29 -11.87 -3.08
CA LEU A 145 28.49 -11.75 -3.89
C LEU A 145 29.61 -10.97 -3.21
N ASN A 146 29.32 -10.25 -2.11
CA ASN A 146 30.30 -9.35 -1.51
C ASN A 146 30.15 -9.24 0.00
N ALA A 147 31.24 -9.49 0.72
CA ALA A 147 31.30 -9.38 2.18
C ALA A 147 31.32 -7.92 2.69
N VAL A 148 31.55 -6.96 1.83
CA VAL A 148 31.83 -5.56 2.21
C VAL A 148 30.58 -4.69 2.19
N ASN A 149 29.59 -5.04 1.39
CA ASN A 149 28.40 -4.20 1.20
C ASN A 149 27.13 -4.92 1.68
N SER A 150 26.18 -4.13 2.22
CA SER A 150 24.83 -4.58 2.44
C SER A 150 24.12 -4.83 1.10
N LEU A 151 23.18 -5.76 1.12
CA LEU A 151 22.38 -6.12 -0.03
C LEU A 151 20.93 -5.62 0.17
N HIS A 152 20.43 -4.87 -0.78
CA HIS A 152 19.04 -4.43 -0.81
C HIS A 152 18.24 -5.28 -1.79
N VAL A 153 17.16 -5.89 -1.32
CA VAL A 153 16.24 -6.69 -2.13
C VAL A 153 14.90 -5.97 -2.20
N CYS A 154 14.49 -5.61 -3.41
CA CYS A 154 13.17 -5.05 -3.70
C CYS A 154 12.37 -6.06 -4.51
N VAL A 155 11.19 -6.44 -4.01
CA VAL A 155 10.29 -7.38 -4.67
C VAL A 155 8.97 -6.69 -4.96
N PRO A 156 8.72 -6.32 -6.22
CA PRO A 156 7.42 -5.80 -6.64
C PRO A 156 6.38 -6.93 -6.68
N PHE A 157 5.13 -6.56 -6.46
CA PHE A 157 3.98 -7.45 -6.65
C PHE A 157 2.80 -6.67 -7.19
N GLY A 158 1.82 -7.37 -7.72
CA GLY A 158 0.55 -6.80 -8.17
C GLY A 158 -0.47 -7.88 -8.42
N GLY A 159 -1.74 -7.51 -8.28
CA GLY A 159 -2.86 -8.41 -8.48
C GLY A 159 -4.17 -7.84 -7.98
N VAL A 160 -5.25 -8.51 -8.35
CA VAL A 160 -6.57 -8.20 -7.81
C VAL A 160 -6.68 -8.76 -6.40
N LEU A 161 -7.05 -7.90 -5.45
CA LEU A 161 -7.26 -8.26 -4.06
C LEU A 161 -8.67 -7.82 -3.64
N THR A 162 -9.31 -8.64 -2.82
CA THR A 162 -10.62 -8.38 -2.24
C THR A 162 -10.54 -8.19 -0.72
N ALA A 163 -11.58 -7.62 -0.14
CA ALA A 163 -11.67 -7.39 1.30
C ALA A 163 -11.36 -8.66 2.11
N GLY A 164 -10.51 -8.51 3.11
CA GLY A 164 -10.02 -9.59 3.97
C GLY A 164 -8.79 -10.33 3.43
N GLN A 165 -8.49 -10.25 2.13
CA GLN A 165 -7.23 -10.76 1.62
C GLN A 165 -6.05 -9.94 2.13
N TYR A 166 -4.90 -10.59 2.28
CA TYR A 166 -3.72 -9.94 2.82
C TYR A 166 -2.46 -10.25 2.01
N VAL A 167 -1.52 -9.33 2.10
CA VAL A 167 -0.18 -9.48 1.54
C VAL A 167 0.82 -9.51 2.69
N GLU A 168 1.76 -10.44 2.66
CA GLU A 168 2.87 -10.54 3.60
C GLU A 168 4.16 -10.83 2.86
N CYS A 169 5.31 -10.58 3.47
CA CYS A 169 6.58 -11.00 2.90
C CYS A 169 7.41 -11.82 3.90
N LYS A 170 8.18 -12.77 3.37
CA LYS A 170 9.13 -13.56 4.14
C LYS A 170 10.54 -13.34 3.63
N ALA A 171 11.47 -13.22 4.56
CA ALA A 171 12.88 -13.13 4.28
C ALA A 171 13.55 -14.48 4.55
N PHE A 172 14.46 -14.85 3.68
CA PHE A 172 15.27 -16.06 3.78
C PHE A 172 16.75 -15.71 3.63
N GLN A 173 17.59 -16.42 4.37
CA GLN A 173 19.02 -16.37 4.18
C GLN A 173 19.67 -17.74 4.48
N SER A 174 20.83 -18.02 3.91
CA SER A 174 21.59 -19.27 4.15
C SER A 174 23.07 -18.96 4.38
N SER A 175 23.34 -18.14 5.40
CA SER A 175 24.71 -17.70 5.72
C SER A 175 25.38 -18.48 6.83
N THR A 176 24.79 -19.62 7.25
CA THR A 176 25.24 -20.52 8.33
C THR A 176 25.02 -20.01 9.75
N ALA A 177 24.53 -18.80 9.94
CA ALA A 177 24.19 -18.23 11.25
C ALA A 177 22.98 -17.28 11.13
N ALA A 178 22.35 -16.97 12.26
CA ALA A 178 21.28 -15.95 12.28
C ALA A 178 21.82 -14.58 11.84
N MET A 179 20.95 -13.80 11.19
CA MET A 179 21.30 -12.50 10.61
C MET A 179 20.24 -11.46 10.96
N ASN A 180 20.67 -10.25 11.27
CA ASN A 180 19.75 -9.12 11.49
C ASN A 180 19.51 -8.38 10.18
N ILE A 181 18.30 -8.47 9.66
CA ILE A 181 17.85 -7.68 8.50
C ILE A 181 17.32 -6.33 8.96
N THR A 182 17.31 -5.35 8.04
CA THR A 182 16.59 -4.08 8.20
C THR A 182 15.40 -4.07 7.25
N PRO A 183 14.17 -4.31 7.75
CA PRO A 183 12.96 -4.12 6.96
C PRO A 183 12.75 -2.63 6.73
N GLU A 184 13.00 -2.15 5.51
CA GLU A 184 12.97 -0.72 5.23
C GLU A 184 11.59 -0.23 4.86
N ARG A 185 10.88 -0.98 4.00
CA ARG A 185 9.58 -0.54 3.52
C ARG A 185 8.74 -1.67 2.97
N PHE A 186 7.45 -1.67 3.31
CA PHE A 186 6.43 -2.44 2.64
C PHE A 186 5.33 -1.48 2.21
N PHE A 187 5.03 -1.48 0.93
CA PHE A 187 4.09 -0.56 0.31
C PHE A 187 3.07 -1.31 -0.52
N MET A 188 1.83 -0.87 -0.46
CA MET A 188 0.75 -1.33 -1.32
C MET A 188 -0.20 -0.17 -1.63
N SER A 189 -0.63 -0.07 -2.88
CA SER A 189 -1.60 0.92 -3.32
C SER A 189 -2.59 0.32 -4.29
N ARG A 190 -3.86 0.67 -4.15
CA ARG A 190 -4.91 0.35 -5.12
C ARG A 190 -4.76 1.25 -6.34
N VAL A 191 -4.59 0.66 -7.51
CA VAL A 191 -4.44 1.38 -8.79
C VAL A 191 -5.74 1.41 -9.57
N GLN A 192 -6.68 0.49 -9.26
CA GLN A 192 -8.00 0.44 -9.89
C GLN A 192 -9.01 -0.19 -8.94
N ARG A 193 -10.18 0.40 -8.81
CA ARG A 193 -11.33 -0.19 -8.12
C ARG A 193 -12.03 -1.22 -9.03
N ILE A 194 -12.54 -2.30 -8.45
CA ILE A 194 -13.36 -3.31 -9.13
C ILE A 194 -14.75 -3.42 -8.50
#